data_eb83895a48b4d65693b4cc96815f7568
#
_entry.id   eb83895a48b4d65693b4cc96815f7568
#
_cell.length_a   1.000
_cell.length_b   1.000
_cell.length_c   1.000
_cell.angle_alpha   90.00
_cell.angle_beta   90.00
_cell.angle_gamma   90.00
#
_symmetry.space_group_name_H-M   'P 1'
#
loop_
_entity.id
_entity.type
_entity.pdbx_description
1 polymer ?
#
loop_
_entity_poly.entity_id
_entity_poly.type
_entity_poly.pdbx_seq_one_letter_code
_entity_poly.pdbx_strand_id
1 'polypeptide(L)'
;MNRRNFLRTSILGTALAMSPVSFSAFGEPTRPSAGKSGRLNLSFQPYELKLRHAFNLAKNQRTTTPGVQVQIEYDGLIGYGEASMPPYLGESVQSVTEFLGKLDLSRFSDPFRIEDIHAYMDSVAPANRAAKASVDIALHDLTGKIMGQPWYKIWGLNPDNTPNTSYTISYQPDPAEMQREIDECAPFRVVKVKMGVGHDKEIVEALRRTSDVPICVDANQGWSDKEHALEMCHWLAERNCLFVGQPMPKEMIDETAWVRERSPLPIVADEFLQRLPDVQRAHGAYDAINIKLMKSTGMHEAYKMAVLAKALGMKVMLGCMTETSCAVTAAAQLSPMVDWADLDGNLLIANDRFDGIKIVDGKVTIPDRPGIGVELLG
;
A
#
# COMPACT_ATOMS: atom_id res chain seq x y z
N MET A 1 19.36 -61.42 8.32
CA MET A 1 20.41 -60.40 8.12
C MET A 1 19.87 -59.06 8.57
N ASN A 2 20.56 -58.43 9.50
CA ASN A 2 20.07 -57.41 10.42
C ASN A 2 19.80 -56.03 9.85
N ARG A 3 18.62 -55.48 10.16
CA ARG A 3 18.17 -54.08 9.92
C ARG A 3 18.80 -53.05 10.90
N ARG A 4 20.13 -53.10 11.14
CA ARG A 4 20.75 -52.25 12.19
C ARG A 4 22.05 -51.55 11.78
N ASN A 5 22.24 -51.15 10.51
CA ASN A 5 23.45 -50.40 10.12
C ASN A 5 23.17 -49.34 9.03
N PHE A 6 22.13 -48.50 9.22
CA PHE A 6 21.90 -47.36 8.31
C PHE A 6 21.64 -46.05 9.05
N LEU A 7 22.38 -45.82 10.13
CA LEU A 7 22.30 -44.55 10.86
C LEU A 7 23.67 -44.23 11.46
N ARG A 8 24.64 -43.93 10.63
CA ARG A 8 25.85 -43.17 11.00
C ARG A 8 26.52 -42.64 9.72
N THR A 9 25.93 -41.57 9.17
CA THR A 9 26.69 -40.70 8.27
C THR A 9 26.38 -39.26 8.68
N SER A 10 27.40 -38.64 9.13
CA SER A 10 27.60 -37.33 9.69
C SER A 10 26.83 -36.22 8.96
N ILE A 11 26.04 -35.49 9.72
CA ILE A 11 25.59 -34.14 9.36
C ILE A 11 26.78 -33.21 9.68
N LEU A 12 27.59 -32.89 8.68
CA LEU A 12 28.40 -31.68 8.72
C LEU A 12 27.46 -30.50 8.40
N GLY A 13 27.01 -29.85 9.44
CA GLY A 13 26.32 -28.55 9.33
C GLY A 13 27.34 -27.50 8.89
N THR A 14 27.29 -27.11 7.63
CA THR A 14 27.83 -25.84 7.19
C THR A 14 26.94 -24.71 7.71
N ALA A 15 27.30 -24.17 8.87
CA ALA A 15 26.81 -22.89 9.32
C ALA A 15 27.25 -21.84 8.30
N LEU A 16 26.36 -21.42 7.39
CA LEU A 16 26.54 -20.16 6.67
C LEU A 16 26.50 -19.06 7.72
N ALA A 17 27.66 -18.51 8.03
CA ALA A 17 27.77 -17.28 8.78
C ALA A 17 27.11 -16.17 7.96
N MET A 18 25.90 -15.76 8.34
CA MET A 18 25.32 -14.50 7.91
C MET A 18 26.20 -13.38 8.48
N SER A 19 27.02 -12.78 7.63
CA SER A 19 27.73 -11.56 7.96
C SER A 19 26.68 -10.51 8.31
N PRO A 20 26.83 -9.78 9.44
CA PRO A 20 25.95 -8.67 9.73
C PRO A 20 26.12 -7.63 8.61
N VAL A 21 25.02 -7.35 7.89
CA VAL A 21 24.97 -6.21 6.98
C VAL A 21 25.14 -4.98 7.86
N SER A 22 26.33 -4.39 7.84
CA SER A 22 26.60 -3.14 8.50
C SER A 22 25.76 -2.06 7.80
N PHE A 23 24.71 -1.58 8.45
CA PHE A 23 24.02 -0.37 8.04
C PHE A 23 24.98 0.80 8.24
N SER A 24 25.71 1.17 7.20
CA SER A 24 26.46 2.42 7.22
C SER A 24 25.48 3.57 7.35
N ALA A 25 25.73 4.42 8.34
CA ALA A 25 25.05 5.69 8.51
C ALA A 25 25.05 6.45 7.16
N PHE A 26 23.94 7.11 6.86
CA PHE A 26 23.81 7.95 5.68
C PHE A 26 25.04 8.79 5.48
N GLY A 27 25.74 8.60 4.36
CA GLY A 27 26.63 9.62 3.85
C GLY A 27 25.77 10.87 3.59
N GLU A 28 26.26 12.03 3.98
CA GLU A 28 25.65 13.31 3.61
C GLU A 28 25.29 13.27 2.13
N PRO A 29 24.12 13.81 1.73
CA PRO A 29 23.77 13.87 0.32
C PRO A 29 24.90 14.64 -0.39
N THR A 30 25.64 13.92 -1.21
CA THR A 30 26.66 14.57 -2.07
C THR A 30 25.90 15.61 -2.88
N ARG A 31 26.23 16.89 -2.69
CA ARG A 31 25.68 17.96 -3.53
C ARG A 31 25.95 17.58 -4.99
N PRO A 32 24.92 17.51 -5.83
CA PRO A 32 25.12 17.18 -7.23
C PRO A 32 26.11 18.15 -7.84
N SER A 33 27.09 17.64 -8.56
CA SER A 33 27.95 18.49 -9.41
C SER A 33 27.05 19.15 -10.45
N ALA A 34 27.04 20.48 -10.51
CA ALA A 34 26.17 21.28 -11.36
C ALA A 34 26.50 21.12 -12.85
N GLY A 35 26.31 19.95 -13.41
CA GLY A 35 26.34 19.69 -14.84
C GLY A 35 24.99 19.14 -15.26
N LYS A 36 24.19 19.87 -16.05
CA LYS A 36 22.97 19.33 -16.65
C LYS A 36 23.35 18.12 -17.48
N SER A 37 22.97 16.91 -16.98
CA SER A 37 23.30 15.66 -17.69
C SER A 37 22.28 15.35 -18.78
N GLY A 38 21.07 15.92 -18.68
CA GLY A 38 19.94 15.60 -19.56
C GLY A 38 19.56 14.12 -19.55
N ARG A 39 19.89 13.40 -18.47
CA ARG A 39 19.62 11.96 -18.31
C ARG A 39 19.11 11.65 -16.91
N LEU A 40 18.26 10.63 -16.82
CA LEU A 40 17.75 10.16 -15.54
C LEU A 40 18.80 9.29 -14.82
N ASN A 41 19.11 9.62 -13.57
CA ASN A 41 19.99 8.85 -12.71
C ASN A 41 19.18 8.21 -11.57
N LEU A 42 19.13 6.88 -11.55
CA LEU A 42 18.44 6.10 -10.53
C LEU A 42 19.40 5.74 -9.39
N SER A 43 18.99 5.99 -8.16
CA SER A 43 19.61 5.44 -6.96
C SER A 43 18.56 4.91 -5.99
N PHE A 44 18.92 3.95 -5.16
CA PHE A 44 18.00 3.34 -4.21
C PHE A 44 18.71 2.84 -2.97
N GLN A 45 17.99 2.78 -1.86
CA GLN A 45 18.51 2.34 -0.58
C GLN A 45 17.44 1.58 0.22
N PRO A 46 17.73 0.36 0.69
CA PRO A 46 16.91 -0.33 1.66
C PRO A 46 16.87 0.40 3.01
N TYR A 47 15.73 0.30 3.69
CA TYR A 47 15.58 0.81 5.06
C TYR A 47 14.55 -0.04 5.82
N GLU A 48 14.44 0.21 7.13
CA GLU A 48 13.48 -0.46 8.00
C GLU A 48 12.57 0.56 8.67
N LEU A 49 11.26 0.35 8.56
CA LEU A 49 10.24 1.11 9.27
C LEU A 49 9.94 0.43 10.61
N LYS A 50 9.94 1.22 11.69
CA LYS A 50 9.54 0.79 13.03
C LYS A 50 8.06 1.05 13.21
N LEU A 51 7.30 0.03 13.54
CA LEU A 51 5.88 0.15 13.82
C LEU A 51 5.67 0.80 15.20
N ARG A 52 4.61 1.62 15.34
CA ARG A 52 4.20 2.16 16.63
C ARG A 52 3.63 1.09 17.55
N HIS A 53 2.85 0.18 16.96
CA HIS A 53 2.27 -0.99 17.61
C HIS A 53 2.69 -2.25 16.88
N ALA A 54 2.77 -3.36 17.59
CA ALA A 54 3.01 -4.65 16.97
C ALA A 54 1.81 -5.04 16.09
N PHE A 55 2.05 -5.32 14.82
CA PHE A 55 1.00 -5.75 13.88
C PHE A 55 0.79 -7.25 14.05
N ASN A 56 -0.37 -7.62 14.60
CA ASN A 56 -0.75 -9.02 14.80
C ASN A 56 -1.47 -9.52 13.53
N LEU A 57 -0.80 -10.35 12.76
CA LEU A 57 -1.38 -11.13 11.67
C LEU A 57 -1.54 -12.57 12.15
N ALA A 58 -2.49 -13.31 11.59
CA ALA A 58 -2.86 -14.68 12.00
C ALA A 58 -1.68 -15.66 12.17
N LYS A 59 -0.49 -15.37 11.65
CA LYS A 59 0.69 -16.24 11.71
C LYS A 59 1.98 -15.58 12.20
N ASN A 60 2.06 -14.25 12.29
CA ASN A 60 3.29 -13.55 12.66
C ASN A 60 2.99 -12.21 13.34
N GLN A 61 3.65 -11.95 14.46
CA GLN A 61 3.75 -10.62 15.05
C GLN A 61 4.97 -9.92 14.47
N ARG A 62 4.81 -8.70 13.93
CA ARG A 62 5.93 -7.90 13.45
C ARG A 62 5.93 -6.52 14.12
N THR A 63 7.12 -6.04 14.45
CA THR A 63 7.38 -4.70 15.01
C THR A 63 8.09 -3.79 14.00
N THR A 64 8.52 -4.34 12.87
CA THR A 64 9.18 -3.61 11.78
C THR A 64 8.63 -4.06 10.44
N THR A 65 8.80 -3.23 9.42
CA THR A 65 8.53 -3.57 8.02
C THR A 65 9.64 -3.03 7.12
N PRO A 66 10.15 -3.82 6.17
CA PRO A 66 11.18 -3.35 5.25
C PRO A 66 10.59 -2.45 4.16
N GLY A 67 11.40 -1.50 3.70
CA GLY A 67 11.13 -0.66 2.54
C GLY A 67 12.38 -0.43 1.70
N VAL A 68 12.19 0.09 0.50
CA VAL A 68 13.29 0.56 -0.36
C VAL A 68 12.94 1.97 -0.83
N GLN A 69 13.76 2.95 -0.45
CA GLN A 69 13.66 4.32 -0.96
C GLN A 69 14.32 4.40 -2.33
N VAL A 70 13.69 5.13 -3.23
CA VAL A 70 14.19 5.41 -4.58
C VAL A 70 14.35 6.92 -4.77
N GLN A 71 15.39 7.30 -5.48
CA GLN A 71 15.61 8.66 -5.95
C GLN A 71 15.90 8.63 -7.45
N ILE A 72 15.30 9.55 -8.18
CA ILE A 72 15.63 9.81 -9.58
C ILE A 72 16.07 11.26 -9.70
N GLU A 73 17.33 11.44 -10.10
CA GLU A 73 17.90 12.77 -10.36
C GLU A 73 17.82 13.10 -11.84
N TYR A 74 17.46 14.35 -12.15
CA TYR A 74 17.48 14.91 -13.48
C TYR A 74 17.76 16.43 -13.40
N ASP A 75 18.83 16.89 -14.03
CA ASP A 75 19.23 18.31 -14.10
C ASP A 75 19.24 19.05 -12.74
N GLY A 76 19.66 18.34 -11.68
CA GLY A 76 19.78 18.88 -10.33
C GLY A 76 18.47 18.82 -9.49
N LEU A 77 17.39 18.31 -10.05
CA LEU A 77 16.18 18.03 -9.32
C LEU A 77 16.14 16.54 -8.91
N ILE A 78 15.60 16.27 -7.74
CA ILE A 78 15.45 14.89 -7.22
C ILE A 78 13.96 14.58 -7.02
N GLY A 79 13.50 13.50 -7.65
CA GLY A 79 12.23 12.87 -7.37
C GLY A 79 12.41 11.72 -6.40
N TYR A 80 11.53 11.64 -5.40
CA TYR A 80 11.53 10.59 -4.38
C TYR A 80 10.43 9.56 -4.62
N GLY A 81 10.75 8.30 -4.36
CA GLY A 81 9.82 7.18 -4.42
C GLY A 81 10.13 6.14 -3.36
N GLU A 82 9.19 5.24 -3.15
CA GLU A 82 9.28 4.23 -2.11
C GLU A 82 8.62 2.93 -2.57
N ALA A 83 9.27 1.80 -2.28
CA ALA A 83 8.69 0.46 -2.39
C ALA A 83 8.39 -0.09 -1.00
N SER A 84 7.14 -0.46 -0.76
CA SER A 84 6.70 -1.27 0.38
C SER A 84 6.30 -2.66 -0.10
N MET A 85 6.75 -3.70 0.62
CA MET A 85 6.69 -5.08 0.15
C MET A 85 5.88 -5.95 1.11
N PRO A 86 4.54 -5.86 1.09
CA PRO A 86 3.74 -6.78 1.89
C PRO A 86 3.92 -8.23 1.39
N PRO A 87 3.90 -9.22 2.29
CA PRO A 87 4.21 -10.61 1.96
C PRO A 87 3.39 -11.20 0.80
N TYR A 88 2.11 -10.78 0.66
CA TYR A 88 1.23 -11.30 -0.39
C TYR A 88 1.57 -10.84 -1.81
N LEU A 89 2.43 -9.83 -1.99
CA LEU A 89 2.94 -9.43 -3.30
C LEU A 89 4.07 -10.34 -3.77
N GLY A 90 4.68 -11.14 -2.87
CA GLY A 90 5.78 -12.03 -3.18
C GLY A 90 7.10 -11.30 -3.46
N GLU A 91 7.21 -10.03 -3.09
CA GLU A 91 8.43 -9.23 -3.22
C GLU A 91 9.16 -9.12 -1.87
N SER A 92 10.47 -8.93 -1.94
CA SER A 92 11.37 -8.74 -0.81
C SER A 92 12.34 -7.60 -1.11
N VAL A 93 13.06 -7.13 -0.08
CA VAL A 93 14.16 -6.16 -0.28
C VAL A 93 15.12 -6.65 -1.36
N GLN A 94 15.47 -7.92 -1.32
CA GLN A 94 16.38 -8.51 -2.30
C GLN A 94 15.79 -8.44 -3.72
N SER A 95 14.55 -8.91 -3.93
CA SER A 95 13.94 -8.92 -5.27
C SER A 95 13.73 -7.50 -5.82
N VAL A 96 13.38 -6.53 -4.94
CA VAL A 96 13.24 -5.13 -5.31
C VAL A 96 14.58 -4.52 -5.71
N THR A 97 15.62 -4.68 -4.90
CA THR A 97 16.96 -4.13 -5.19
C THR A 97 17.61 -4.79 -6.40
N GLU A 98 17.41 -6.11 -6.60
CA GLU A 98 17.88 -6.82 -7.80
C GLU A 98 17.17 -6.31 -9.07
N PHE A 99 15.87 -6.03 -9.00
CA PHE A 99 15.14 -5.46 -10.13
C PHE A 99 15.61 -4.03 -10.43
N LEU A 100 15.68 -3.16 -9.42
CA LEU A 100 16.13 -1.77 -9.57
C LEU A 100 17.56 -1.71 -10.12
N GLY A 101 18.44 -2.63 -9.69
CA GLY A 101 19.82 -2.71 -10.17
C GLY A 101 19.96 -3.14 -11.65
N LYS A 102 18.90 -3.70 -12.26
CA LYS A 102 18.86 -4.04 -13.70
C LYS A 102 18.37 -2.88 -14.56
N LEU A 103 17.80 -1.83 -13.94
CA LEU A 103 17.26 -0.71 -14.70
C LEU A 103 18.37 0.28 -15.08
N ASP A 104 18.45 0.57 -16.36
CA ASP A 104 19.27 1.68 -16.90
C ASP A 104 18.33 2.81 -17.33
N LEU A 105 18.00 3.72 -16.41
CA LEU A 105 17.18 4.88 -16.72
C LEU A 105 17.97 5.99 -17.46
N SER A 106 19.30 5.92 -17.50
CA SER A 106 20.12 6.92 -18.21
C SER A 106 19.89 6.92 -19.73
N ARG A 107 19.25 5.90 -20.25
CA ARG A 107 18.83 5.81 -21.66
C ARG A 107 17.68 6.78 -22.01
N PHE A 108 16.99 7.32 -21.00
CA PHE A 108 15.92 8.30 -21.18
C PHE A 108 16.46 9.70 -20.90
N SER A 109 16.27 10.59 -21.86
CA SER A 109 16.63 12.02 -21.76
C SER A 109 15.42 12.92 -21.46
N ASP A 110 14.22 12.34 -21.43
CA ASP A 110 12.98 13.05 -21.16
C ASP A 110 12.20 12.32 -20.05
N PRO A 111 12.10 12.91 -18.84
CA PRO A 111 11.40 12.31 -17.72
C PRO A 111 9.87 12.22 -17.90
N PHE A 112 9.31 12.95 -18.88
CA PHE A 112 7.88 12.93 -19.18
C PHE A 112 7.43 11.72 -20.00
N ARG A 113 8.37 10.92 -20.51
CA ARG A 113 8.07 9.68 -21.26
C ARG A 113 7.70 8.52 -20.32
N ILE A 114 6.78 8.75 -19.40
CA ILE A 114 6.41 7.81 -18.34
C ILE A 114 5.92 6.48 -18.92
N GLU A 115 5.10 6.49 -19.98
CA GLU A 115 4.64 5.26 -20.64
C GLU A 115 5.80 4.41 -21.21
N ASP A 116 6.78 5.06 -21.86
CA ASP A 116 7.92 4.34 -22.40
C ASP A 116 8.81 3.76 -21.28
N ILE A 117 8.94 4.48 -20.17
CA ILE A 117 9.68 4.00 -19.01
C ILE A 117 8.96 2.80 -18.39
N HIS A 118 7.62 2.84 -18.27
CA HIS A 118 6.83 1.70 -17.81
C HIS A 118 6.97 0.50 -18.75
N ALA A 119 6.86 0.70 -20.06
CA ALA A 119 7.06 -0.36 -21.04
C ALA A 119 8.47 -0.97 -20.94
N TYR A 120 9.48 -0.15 -20.72
CA TYR A 120 10.85 -0.62 -20.47
C TYR A 120 10.93 -1.45 -19.19
N MET A 121 10.39 -0.96 -18.05
CA MET A 121 10.37 -1.71 -16.80
C MET A 121 9.65 -3.06 -16.94
N ASP A 122 8.53 -3.10 -17.66
CA ASP A 122 7.80 -4.35 -17.94
C ASP A 122 8.59 -5.32 -18.82
N SER A 123 9.42 -4.80 -19.75
CA SER A 123 10.31 -5.61 -20.57
C SER A 123 11.48 -6.24 -19.79
N VAL A 124 11.92 -5.59 -18.70
CA VAL A 124 12.98 -6.13 -17.82
C VAL A 124 12.45 -7.29 -16.98
N ALA A 125 11.25 -7.15 -16.40
CA ALA A 125 10.55 -8.24 -15.74
C ALA A 125 9.04 -7.92 -15.64
N PRO A 126 8.14 -8.89 -15.84
CA PRO A 126 6.69 -8.67 -15.78
C PRO A 126 6.16 -8.45 -14.34
N ALA A 127 6.84 -8.99 -13.33
CA ALA A 127 6.51 -8.83 -11.90
C ALA A 127 7.13 -7.56 -11.30
N ASN A 128 7.46 -7.57 -10.02
CA ASN A 128 8.14 -6.49 -9.29
C ASN A 128 7.31 -5.20 -9.21
N ARG A 129 6.05 -5.33 -8.81
CA ARG A 129 5.09 -4.21 -8.80
C ARG A 129 5.49 -3.10 -7.84
N ALA A 130 5.92 -3.45 -6.61
CA ALA A 130 6.37 -2.47 -5.62
C ALA A 130 7.64 -1.75 -6.07
N ALA A 131 8.59 -2.48 -6.70
CA ALA A 131 9.78 -1.85 -7.27
C ALA A 131 9.43 -0.89 -8.41
N LYS A 132 8.50 -1.25 -9.31
CA LYS A 132 8.02 -0.36 -10.38
C LYS A 132 7.28 0.84 -9.81
N ALA A 133 6.46 0.64 -8.77
CA ALA A 133 5.76 1.72 -8.09
C ALA A 133 6.73 2.76 -7.52
N SER A 134 7.85 2.32 -6.93
CA SER A 134 8.84 3.25 -6.40
C SER A 134 9.50 4.12 -7.48
N VAL A 135 9.75 3.57 -8.66
CA VAL A 135 10.27 4.32 -9.82
C VAL A 135 9.21 5.29 -10.36
N ASP A 136 7.97 4.81 -10.50
CA ASP A 136 6.86 5.64 -10.98
C ASP A 136 6.55 6.82 -10.05
N ILE A 137 6.51 6.59 -8.73
CA ILE A 137 6.33 7.64 -7.73
C ILE A 137 7.46 8.67 -7.84
N ALA A 138 8.72 8.22 -7.95
CA ALA A 138 9.86 9.12 -8.11
C ALA A 138 9.81 9.94 -9.41
N LEU A 139 9.33 9.35 -10.52
CA LEU A 139 9.11 10.06 -11.77
C LEU A 139 8.00 11.11 -11.65
N HIS A 140 6.91 10.79 -10.97
CA HIS A 140 5.82 11.75 -10.73
C HIS A 140 6.29 12.89 -9.82
N ASP A 141 7.06 12.59 -8.78
CA ASP A 141 7.63 13.64 -7.93
C ASP A 141 8.56 14.55 -8.72
N LEU A 142 9.46 13.96 -9.51
CA LEU A 142 10.39 14.71 -10.36
C LEU A 142 9.67 15.57 -11.40
N THR A 143 8.76 14.98 -12.16
CA THR A 143 8.06 15.71 -13.24
C THR A 143 7.14 16.80 -12.71
N GLY A 144 6.46 16.57 -11.59
CA GLY A 144 5.70 17.62 -10.92
C GLY A 144 6.59 18.77 -10.41
N LYS A 145 7.80 18.47 -9.92
CA LYS A 145 8.82 19.49 -9.55
C LYS A 145 9.29 20.29 -10.77
N ILE A 146 9.53 19.62 -11.90
CA ILE A 146 9.88 20.30 -13.16
C ILE A 146 8.75 21.25 -13.62
N MET A 147 7.49 20.81 -13.51
CA MET A 147 6.31 21.63 -13.85
C MET A 147 5.97 22.69 -12.80
N GLY A 148 6.58 22.64 -11.61
CA GLY A 148 6.27 23.54 -10.51
C GLY A 148 4.87 23.36 -9.93
N GLN A 149 4.26 22.17 -10.07
CA GLN A 149 2.89 21.89 -9.65
C GLN A 149 2.75 20.53 -8.94
N PRO A 150 1.84 20.40 -7.96
CA PRO A 150 1.44 19.10 -7.41
C PRO A 150 0.54 18.34 -8.40
N TRP A 151 0.58 17.01 -8.33
CA TRP A 151 -0.11 16.16 -9.30
C TRP A 151 -1.63 16.26 -9.27
N TYR A 152 -2.24 16.49 -8.10
CA TYR A 152 -3.69 16.70 -8.06
C TYR A 152 -4.13 17.90 -8.92
N LYS A 153 -3.32 18.98 -8.98
CA LYS A 153 -3.59 20.14 -9.86
C LYS A 153 -3.36 19.79 -11.32
N ILE A 154 -2.30 19.03 -11.64
CA ILE A 154 -2.01 18.59 -13.01
C ILE A 154 -3.18 17.75 -13.55
N TRP A 155 -3.78 16.91 -12.71
CA TRP A 155 -4.98 16.14 -13.06
C TRP A 155 -6.28 16.94 -12.99
N GLY A 156 -6.25 18.22 -12.61
CA GLY A 156 -7.44 19.07 -12.49
C GLY A 156 -8.37 18.68 -11.34
N LEU A 157 -7.84 18.07 -10.30
CA LEU A 157 -8.61 17.59 -9.14
C LEU A 157 -8.74 18.69 -8.08
N ASN A 158 -9.89 18.75 -7.42
CA ASN A 158 -10.12 19.63 -6.28
C ASN A 158 -9.76 18.92 -4.97
N PRO A 159 -8.73 19.34 -4.21
CA PRO A 159 -8.30 18.67 -2.99
C PRO A 159 -9.37 18.66 -1.88
N ASP A 160 -10.35 19.57 -1.92
CA ASP A 160 -11.44 19.60 -0.96
C ASP A 160 -12.39 18.38 -1.09
N ASN A 161 -12.35 17.69 -2.23
CA ASN A 161 -13.13 16.46 -2.45
C ASN A 161 -12.46 15.22 -1.84
N THR A 162 -11.29 15.35 -1.22
CA THR A 162 -10.61 14.22 -0.56
C THR A 162 -11.46 13.64 0.56
N PRO A 163 -11.83 12.34 0.54
CA PRO A 163 -12.56 11.72 1.63
C PRO A 163 -11.71 11.64 2.90
N ASN A 164 -12.37 11.51 4.05
CA ASN A 164 -11.66 11.19 5.28
C ASN A 164 -11.01 9.81 5.16
N THR A 165 -9.78 9.68 5.67
CA THR A 165 -9.13 8.38 5.78
C THR A 165 -9.70 7.59 6.95
N SER A 166 -9.75 6.28 6.82
CA SER A 166 -9.94 5.37 7.94
C SER A 166 -8.68 5.33 8.83
N TYR A 167 -8.88 4.85 10.07
CA TYR A 167 -7.81 4.41 10.96
C TYR A 167 -7.95 2.90 11.18
N THR A 168 -6.86 2.16 11.00
CA THR A 168 -6.88 0.70 11.05
C THR A 168 -6.69 0.19 12.47
N ILE A 169 -7.63 -0.66 12.93
CA ILE A 169 -7.49 -1.43 14.17
C ILE A 169 -7.50 -2.93 13.88
N SER A 170 -6.82 -3.69 14.74
CA SER A 170 -6.75 -5.15 14.68
C SER A 170 -7.10 -5.78 16.02
N TYR A 171 -7.51 -7.06 16.01
CA TYR A 171 -7.78 -7.76 17.25
C TYR A 171 -6.54 -7.87 18.12
N GLN A 172 -6.67 -7.45 19.39
CA GLN A 172 -5.65 -7.61 20.42
C GLN A 172 -6.17 -8.58 21.49
N PRO A 173 -5.39 -9.65 21.81
CA PRO A 173 -5.78 -10.59 22.86
C PRO A 173 -5.82 -9.96 24.25
N ASP A 174 -4.96 -8.96 24.50
CA ASP A 174 -4.99 -8.18 25.75
C ASP A 174 -6.08 -7.10 25.68
N PRO A 175 -7.09 -7.14 26.58
CA PRO A 175 -8.15 -6.12 26.61
C PRO A 175 -7.64 -4.70 26.79
N ALA A 176 -6.52 -4.47 27.50
CA ALA A 176 -5.95 -3.15 27.69
C ALA A 176 -5.30 -2.62 26.41
N GLU A 177 -4.69 -3.51 25.61
CA GLU A 177 -4.17 -3.15 24.28
C GLU A 177 -5.30 -2.89 23.30
N MET A 178 -6.35 -3.71 23.30
CA MET A 178 -7.54 -3.49 22.49
C MET A 178 -8.20 -2.14 22.79
N GLN A 179 -8.32 -1.78 24.09
CA GLN A 179 -8.88 -0.49 24.47
C GLN A 179 -8.02 0.68 24.00
N ARG A 180 -6.69 0.56 24.05
CA ARG A 180 -5.78 1.60 23.54
C ARG A 180 -5.97 1.84 22.03
N GLU A 181 -6.07 0.78 21.22
CA GLU A 181 -6.35 0.93 19.77
C GLU A 181 -7.71 1.62 19.54
N ILE A 182 -8.73 1.27 20.34
CA ILE A 182 -10.04 1.92 20.28
C ILE A 182 -9.95 3.39 20.66
N ASP A 183 -9.20 3.75 21.70
CA ASP A 183 -9.02 5.13 22.13
C ASP A 183 -8.26 5.97 21.08
N GLU A 184 -7.25 5.38 20.43
CA GLU A 184 -6.48 6.03 19.36
C GLU A 184 -7.33 6.30 18.11
N CYS A 185 -8.27 5.41 17.78
CA CYS A 185 -9.15 5.61 16.63
C CYS A 185 -10.32 6.59 16.90
N ALA A 186 -10.58 6.93 18.16
CA ALA A 186 -11.73 7.77 18.55
C ALA A 186 -11.84 9.11 17.82
N PRO A 187 -10.74 9.83 17.45
CA PRO A 187 -10.84 11.05 16.67
C PRO A 187 -11.23 10.85 15.22
N PHE A 188 -11.11 9.63 14.67
CA PHE A 188 -11.34 9.36 13.27
C PHE A 188 -12.83 9.21 12.95
N ARG A 189 -13.21 9.59 11.73
CA ARG A 189 -14.59 9.55 11.25
C ARG A 189 -14.98 8.22 10.60
N VAL A 190 -14.00 7.36 10.34
CA VAL A 190 -14.16 6.00 9.84
C VAL A 190 -13.07 5.14 10.46
N VAL A 191 -13.44 3.96 10.93
CA VAL A 191 -12.47 2.98 11.45
C VAL A 191 -12.46 1.76 10.55
N LYS A 192 -11.26 1.34 10.14
CA LYS A 192 -11.05 0.08 9.42
C LYS A 192 -10.78 -1.04 10.39
N VAL A 193 -11.61 -2.07 10.34
CA VAL A 193 -11.49 -3.25 11.20
C VAL A 193 -10.91 -4.40 10.41
N LYS A 194 -9.77 -4.94 10.86
CA LYS A 194 -9.17 -6.15 10.29
C LYS A 194 -9.91 -7.39 10.80
N MET A 195 -10.37 -8.21 9.86
CA MET A 195 -11.15 -9.44 10.10
C MET A 195 -10.54 -10.66 9.40
N GLY A 196 -11.25 -11.81 9.43
CA GLY A 196 -10.81 -13.05 8.80
C GLY A 196 -9.84 -13.88 9.64
N VAL A 197 -9.71 -13.58 10.94
CA VAL A 197 -8.76 -14.25 11.86
C VAL A 197 -9.45 -15.01 13.00
N GLY A 198 -10.78 -15.12 12.96
CA GLY A 198 -11.57 -15.91 13.94
C GLY A 198 -12.06 -15.14 15.16
N HIS A 199 -11.81 -13.84 15.25
CA HIS A 199 -12.28 -12.93 16.31
C HIS A 199 -13.06 -11.75 15.73
N ASP A 200 -13.75 -11.99 14.63
CA ASP A 200 -14.34 -10.96 13.79
C ASP A 200 -15.47 -10.19 14.50
N LYS A 201 -16.30 -10.91 15.26
CA LYS A 201 -17.41 -10.29 15.99
C LYS A 201 -16.92 -9.57 17.25
N GLU A 202 -15.93 -10.12 17.95
CA GLU A 202 -15.41 -9.61 19.22
C GLU A 202 -14.79 -8.22 19.07
N ILE A 203 -14.03 -7.97 18.00
CA ILE A 203 -13.40 -6.65 17.77
C ILE A 203 -14.45 -5.58 17.46
N VAL A 204 -15.45 -5.90 16.64
CA VAL A 204 -16.54 -4.95 16.34
C VAL A 204 -17.37 -4.67 17.58
N GLU A 205 -17.72 -5.70 18.34
CA GLU A 205 -18.48 -5.53 19.59
C GLU A 205 -17.69 -4.75 20.64
N ALA A 206 -16.36 -4.92 20.71
CA ALA A 206 -15.52 -4.12 21.59
C ALA A 206 -15.57 -2.62 21.21
N LEU A 207 -15.44 -2.30 19.91
CA LEU A 207 -15.58 -0.93 19.42
C LEU A 207 -16.97 -0.36 19.67
N ARG A 208 -18.03 -1.14 19.42
CA ARG A 208 -19.44 -0.70 19.57
C ARG A 208 -19.87 -0.46 21.03
N ARG A 209 -19.09 -0.90 22.04
CA ARG A 209 -19.35 -0.53 23.44
C ARG A 209 -19.10 0.95 23.71
N THR A 210 -18.25 1.59 22.92
CA THR A 210 -17.79 2.97 23.18
C THR A 210 -18.01 3.93 22.02
N SER A 211 -18.29 3.44 20.81
CA SER A 211 -18.37 4.29 19.60
C SER A 211 -19.33 3.72 18.55
N ASP A 212 -20.15 4.62 17.98
CA ASP A 212 -20.99 4.35 16.81
C ASP A 212 -20.36 4.84 15.50
N VAL A 213 -19.05 5.16 15.50
CA VAL A 213 -18.35 5.62 14.31
C VAL A 213 -18.53 4.63 13.15
N PRO A 214 -18.76 5.10 11.91
CA PRO A 214 -18.81 4.21 10.76
C PRO A 214 -17.56 3.36 10.65
N ILE A 215 -17.73 2.07 10.35
CA ILE A 215 -16.60 1.16 10.11
C ILE A 215 -16.56 0.74 8.66
N CYS A 216 -15.39 0.38 8.18
CA CYS A 216 -15.20 -0.48 7.03
C CYS A 216 -14.41 -1.72 7.45
N VAL A 217 -14.67 -2.82 6.77
CA VAL A 217 -14.07 -4.10 7.14
C VAL A 217 -13.13 -4.55 6.04
N ASP A 218 -11.97 -5.09 6.44
CA ASP A 218 -11.06 -5.78 5.54
C ASP A 218 -10.92 -7.23 6.05
N ALA A 219 -11.62 -8.14 5.37
CA ALA A 219 -11.62 -9.56 5.74
C ALA A 219 -10.39 -10.32 5.23
N ASN A 220 -9.55 -9.69 4.41
CA ASN A 220 -8.28 -10.21 3.91
C ASN A 220 -8.38 -11.67 3.40
N GLN A 221 -9.43 -11.99 2.63
CA GLN A 221 -9.71 -13.31 2.07
C GLN A 221 -10.06 -14.38 3.14
N GLY A 222 -10.46 -13.97 4.33
CA GLY A 222 -10.59 -14.88 5.49
C GLY A 222 -11.85 -15.74 5.50
N TRP A 223 -12.86 -15.43 4.69
CA TRP A 223 -14.12 -16.17 4.67
C TRP A 223 -14.21 -17.07 3.43
N SER A 224 -13.98 -18.37 3.62
CA SER A 224 -13.97 -19.34 2.51
C SER A 224 -15.35 -19.96 2.21
N ASP A 225 -16.35 -19.67 3.02
CA ASP A 225 -17.74 -20.10 2.81
C ASP A 225 -18.61 -18.90 2.45
N LYS A 226 -19.33 -18.97 1.33
CA LYS A 226 -20.09 -17.83 0.80
C LYS A 226 -21.36 -17.54 1.62
N GLU A 227 -21.98 -18.55 2.21
CA GLU A 227 -23.14 -18.39 3.09
C GLU A 227 -22.71 -17.67 4.37
N HIS A 228 -21.58 -18.08 4.96
CA HIS A 228 -20.98 -17.38 6.11
C HIS A 228 -20.60 -15.94 5.75
N ALA A 229 -19.95 -15.72 4.59
CA ALA A 229 -19.62 -14.36 4.13
C ALA A 229 -20.85 -13.48 4.01
N LEU A 230 -21.94 -14.00 3.48
CA LEU A 230 -23.22 -13.28 3.38
C LEU A 230 -23.84 -13.01 4.77
N GLU A 231 -23.83 -13.98 5.68
CA GLU A 231 -24.26 -13.79 7.08
C GLU A 231 -23.49 -12.65 7.75
N MET A 232 -22.16 -12.63 7.57
CA MET A 232 -21.30 -11.57 8.11
C MET A 232 -21.62 -10.21 7.51
N CYS A 233 -21.91 -10.12 6.21
CA CYS A 233 -22.33 -8.86 5.58
C CYS A 233 -23.62 -8.32 6.19
N HIS A 234 -24.63 -9.17 6.43
CA HIS A 234 -25.87 -8.77 7.11
C HIS A 234 -25.61 -8.32 8.56
N TRP A 235 -24.81 -9.09 9.30
CA TRP A 235 -24.46 -8.78 10.68
C TRP A 235 -23.72 -7.43 10.80
N LEU A 236 -22.82 -7.14 9.85
CA LEU A 236 -22.06 -5.88 9.78
C LEU A 236 -22.93 -4.70 9.36
N ALA A 237 -23.92 -4.91 8.47
CA ALA A 237 -24.85 -3.85 8.05
C ALA A 237 -25.64 -3.26 9.22
N GLU A 238 -26.02 -4.12 10.19
CA GLU A 238 -26.69 -3.71 11.43
C GLU A 238 -25.76 -2.92 12.38
N ARG A 239 -24.46 -2.87 12.07
CA ARG A 239 -23.40 -2.28 12.91
C ARG A 239 -22.69 -1.11 12.25
N ASN A 240 -23.42 -0.32 11.46
CA ASN A 240 -22.92 0.89 10.79
C ASN A 240 -21.63 0.63 9.98
N CYS A 241 -21.61 -0.48 9.22
CA CYS A 241 -20.53 -0.80 8.31
C CYS A 241 -20.80 -0.20 6.93
N LEU A 242 -19.78 0.39 6.30
CA LEU A 242 -19.88 1.06 5.01
C LEU A 242 -19.68 0.10 3.83
N PHE A 243 -18.79 -0.87 3.98
CA PHE A 243 -18.45 -1.87 2.97
C PHE A 243 -17.59 -3.00 3.55
N VAL A 244 -17.48 -4.09 2.80
CA VAL A 244 -16.63 -5.24 3.13
C VAL A 244 -15.55 -5.41 2.06
N GLY A 245 -14.27 -5.31 2.46
CA GLY A 245 -13.09 -5.52 1.61
C GLY A 245 -12.69 -6.98 1.56
N GLN A 246 -12.50 -7.50 0.36
CA GLN A 246 -12.02 -8.85 0.00
C GLN A 246 -12.49 -9.94 0.97
N PRO A 247 -13.83 -10.22 1.03
CA PRO A 247 -14.36 -11.21 1.97
C PRO A 247 -13.81 -12.59 1.73
N MET A 248 -13.68 -13.00 0.47
CA MET A 248 -13.35 -14.36 0.06
C MET A 248 -11.98 -14.42 -0.64
N PRO A 249 -11.35 -15.61 -0.72
CA PRO A 249 -10.17 -15.85 -1.55
C PRO A 249 -10.35 -15.29 -2.97
N LYS A 250 -9.33 -14.63 -3.49
CA LYS A 250 -9.39 -13.94 -4.79
C LYS A 250 -9.68 -14.86 -5.97
N GLU A 251 -9.44 -16.16 -5.80
CA GLU A 251 -9.74 -17.19 -6.78
C GLU A 251 -11.25 -17.54 -6.84
N MET A 252 -12.01 -17.24 -5.76
CA MET A 252 -13.44 -17.53 -5.60
C MET A 252 -14.30 -16.38 -6.16
N ILE A 253 -14.10 -16.04 -7.44
CA ILE A 253 -14.75 -14.87 -8.04
C ILE A 253 -16.27 -15.09 -8.22
N ASP A 254 -16.70 -16.29 -8.56
CA ASP A 254 -18.12 -16.61 -8.78
C ASP A 254 -18.89 -16.59 -7.45
N GLU A 255 -18.28 -17.12 -6.38
CA GLU A 255 -18.85 -17.08 -5.04
C GLU A 255 -18.88 -15.63 -4.51
N THR A 256 -17.86 -14.85 -4.81
CA THR A 256 -17.84 -13.41 -4.45
C THR A 256 -18.95 -12.65 -5.18
N ALA A 257 -19.17 -12.91 -6.48
CA ALA A 257 -20.25 -12.34 -7.25
C ALA A 257 -21.63 -12.73 -6.65
N TRP A 258 -21.77 -13.98 -6.23
CA TRP A 258 -22.99 -14.48 -5.58
C TRP A 258 -23.25 -13.76 -4.23
N VAL A 259 -22.21 -13.51 -3.42
CA VAL A 259 -22.30 -12.73 -2.17
C VAL A 259 -22.67 -11.28 -2.49
N ARG A 260 -21.98 -10.65 -3.44
CA ARG A 260 -22.22 -9.26 -3.84
C ARG A 260 -23.67 -9.01 -4.24
N GLU A 261 -24.29 -9.90 -5.04
CA GLU A 261 -25.68 -9.76 -5.48
C GLU A 261 -26.70 -9.77 -4.32
N ARG A 262 -26.33 -10.33 -3.16
CA ARG A 262 -27.23 -10.56 -2.01
C ARG A 262 -26.86 -9.74 -0.79
N SER A 263 -25.65 -9.19 -0.77
CA SER A 263 -25.13 -8.42 0.35
C SER A 263 -25.84 -7.05 0.46
N PRO A 264 -26.23 -6.63 1.67
CA PRO A 264 -26.71 -5.27 1.91
C PRO A 264 -25.57 -4.23 1.88
N LEU A 265 -24.30 -4.68 1.89
CA LEU A 265 -23.11 -3.85 1.89
C LEU A 265 -22.33 -4.00 0.59
N PRO A 266 -21.73 -2.91 0.07
CA PRO A 266 -20.82 -3.00 -1.07
C PRO A 266 -19.65 -3.95 -0.78
N ILE A 267 -19.25 -4.73 -1.79
CA ILE A 267 -18.10 -5.64 -1.76
C ILE A 267 -16.95 -5.00 -2.54
N VAL A 268 -15.77 -4.88 -1.91
CA VAL A 268 -14.60 -4.19 -2.46
C VAL A 268 -13.49 -5.20 -2.77
N ALA A 269 -12.96 -5.15 -4.02
CA ALA A 269 -11.81 -5.97 -4.43
C ALA A 269 -10.51 -5.36 -3.89
N ASP A 270 -9.72 -6.09 -3.09
CA ASP A 270 -8.38 -5.70 -2.64
C ASP A 270 -7.30 -6.62 -3.24
N GLU A 271 -7.09 -7.82 -2.69
CA GLU A 271 -6.04 -8.73 -3.18
C GLU A 271 -6.33 -9.28 -4.58
N PHE A 272 -7.58 -9.29 -5.02
CA PHE A 272 -7.96 -9.62 -6.40
C PHE A 272 -7.44 -8.57 -7.38
N LEU A 273 -7.50 -7.29 -7.01
CA LEU A 273 -7.12 -6.17 -7.85
C LEU A 273 -5.62 -5.90 -7.79
N GLN A 274 -4.91 -6.11 -8.88
CA GLN A 274 -3.47 -5.88 -8.96
C GLN A 274 -3.13 -4.81 -10.02
N ARG A 275 -3.63 -4.96 -11.22
CA ARG A 275 -3.28 -4.17 -12.40
C ARG A 275 -4.54 -3.69 -13.14
N LEU A 276 -4.35 -2.79 -14.10
CA LEU A 276 -5.43 -2.22 -14.91
C LEU A 276 -6.39 -3.27 -15.53
N PRO A 277 -5.93 -4.40 -16.09
CA PRO A 277 -6.83 -5.42 -16.65
C PRO A 277 -7.76 -6.06 -15.61
N ASP A 278 -7.38 -6.07 -14.33
CA ASP A 278 -8.18 -6.67 -13.27
C ASP A 278 -9.43 -5.83 -12.96
N VAL A 279 -9.45 -4.54 -13.30
CA VAL A 279 -10.63 -3.67 -13.10
C VAL A 279 -11.82 -4.21 -13.90
N GLN A 280 -11.60 -4.57 -15.15
CA GLN A 280 -12.66 -5.16 -15.97
C GLN A 280 -13.09 -6.55 -15.45
N ARG A 281 -12.17 -7.34 -14.94
CA ARG A 281 -12.46 -8.65 -14.35
C ARG A 281 -13.21 -8.54 -13.02
N ALA A 282 -12.95 -7.47 -12.24
CA ALA A 282 -13.66 -7.20 -10.99
C ALA A 282 -15.11 -6.74 -11.24
N HIS A 283 -15.38 -6.12 -12.40
CA HIS A 283 -16.72 -5.65 -12.73
C HIS A 283 -17.72 -6.82 -12.80
N GLY A 284 -18.79 -6.73 -12.00
CA GLY A 284 -19.81 -7.77 -11.85
C GLY A 284 -19.61 -8.68 -10.63
N ALA A 285 -18.38 -8.86 -10.14
CA ALA A 285 -18.09 -9.61 -8.92
C ALA A 285 -17.90 -8.72 -7.69
N TYR A 286 -17.56 -7.45 -7.90
CA TYR A 286 -17.34 -6.45 -6.86
C TYR A 286 -18.08 -5.16 -7.21
N ASP A 287 -18.47 -4.38 -6.18
CA ASP A 287 -19.08 -3.05 -6.33
C ASP A 287 -18.03 -1.94 -6.42
N ALA A 288 -16.83 -2.22 -5.88
CA ALA A 288 -15.74 -1.28 -5.81
C ALA A 288 -14.37 -1.96 -5.93
N ILE A 289 -13.36 -1.14 -6.19
CA ILE A 289 -11.97 -1.55 -6.22
C ILE A 289 -11.15 -0.79 -5.17
N ASN A 290 -10.19 -1.46 -4.53
CA ASN A 290 -9.18 -0.83 -3.67
C ASN A 290 -7.85 -0.72 -4.41
N ILE A 291 -7.51 0.48 -4.85
CA ILE A 291 -6.23 0.78 -5.50
C ILE A 291 -5.17 1.02 -4.42
N LYS A 292 -4.01 0.35 -4.55
CA LYS A 292 -2.80 0.62 -3.75
C LYS A 292 -1.62 0.73 -4.71
N LEU A 293 -0.82 1.78 -4.61
CA LEU A 293 0.26 2.06 -5.56
C LEU A 293 1.23 0.89 -5.72
N MET A 294 1.50 0.17 -4.63
CA MET A 294 2.39 -1.01 -4.62
C MET A 294 1.83 -2.20 -5.41
N LYS A 295 0.52 -2.27 -5.61
CA LYS A 295 -0.13 -3.28 -6.46
C LYS A 295 -0.19 -2.85 -7.92
N SER A 296 -0.46 -1.56 -8.16
CA SER A 296 -0.74 -0.98 -9.47
C SER A 296 0.49 -0.40 -10.17
N THR A 297 1.71 -0.75 -9.74
CA THR A 297 2.95 -0.22 -10.32
C THR A 297 3.11 1.32 -10.24
N GLY A 298 2.37 1.97 -9.34
CA GLY A 298 2.48 3.41 -9.07
C GLY A 298 1.28 4.24 -9.48
N MET A 299 1.47 5.55 -9.55
CA MET A 299 0.43 6.56 -9.77
C MET A 299 -0.13 6.53 -11.18
N HIS A 300 0.72 6.25 -12.17
CA HIS A 300 0.34 6.27 -13.59
C HIS A 300 -0.76 5.25 -13.91
N GLU A 301 -0.57 4.01 -13.50
CA GLU A 301 -1.58 2.97 -13.70
C GLU A 301 -2.76 3.13 -12.75
N ALA A 302 -2.52 3.55 -11.50
CA ALA A 302 -3.57 3.82 -10.52
C ALA A 302 -4.60 4.85 -11.02
N TYR A 303 -4.15 5.94 -11.66
CA TYR A 303 -5.04 6.92 -12.26
C TYR A 303 -5.92 6.29 -13.36
N LYS A 304 -5.33 5.49 -14.26
CA LYS A 304 -6.07 4.79 -15.32
C LYS A 304 -7.09 3.81 -14.75
N MET A 305 -6.73 3.09 -13.67
CA MET A 305 -7.62 2.16 -12.97
C MET A 305 -8.82 2.90 -12.38
N ALA A 306 -8.60 4.04 -11.71
CA ALA A 306 -9.66 4.84 -11.14
C ALA A 306 -10.61 5.40 -12.21
N VAL A 307 -10.08 5.88 -13.34
CA VAL A 307 -10.89 6.37 -14.48
C VAL A 307 -11.72 5.22 -15.06
N LEU A 308 -11.13 4.04 -15.29
CA LEU A 308 -11.83 2.89 -15.84
C LEU A 308 -12.93 2.39 -14.90
N ALA A 309 -12.63 2.27 -13.60
CA ALA A 309 -13.63 1.84 -12.61
C ALA A 309 -14.85 2.77 -12.59
N LYS A 310 -14.64 4.09 -12.58
CA LYS A 310 -15.72 5.07 -12.64
C LYS A 310 -16.52 4.98 -13.94
N ALA A 311 -15.87 4.77 -15.07
CA ALA A 311 -16.55 4.58 -16.36
C ALA A 311 -17.42 3.31 -16.37
N LEU A 312 -17.06 2.29 -15.59
CA LEU A 312 -17.83 1.07 -15.38
C LEU A 312 -18.90 1.19 -14.28
N GLY A 313 -19.05 2.36 -13.65
CA GLY A 313 -19.99 2.58 -12.54
C GLY A 313 -19.57 1.97 -11.21
N MET A 314 -18.31 1.53 -11.07
CA MET A 314 -17.76 1.03 -9.83
C MET A 314 -17.28 2.17 -8.93
N LYS A 315 -17.39 1.99 -7.61
CA LYS A 315 -16.76 2.89 -6.65
C LYS A 315 -15.25 2.60 -6.54
N VAL A 316 -14.51 3.59 -6.06
CA VAL A 316 -13.07 3.51 -5.90
C VAL A 316 -12.68 3.79 -4.45
N MET A 317 -11.92 2.89 -3.87
CA MET A 317 -11.19 3.08 -2.63
C MET A 317 -9.70 3.26 -2.97
N LEU A 318 -9.04 4.14 -2.26
CA LEU A 318 -7.59 4.31 -2.35
C LEU A 318 -6.97 3.90 -1.02
N GLY A 319 -6.21 2.83 -1.05
CA GLY A 319 -5.50 2.32 0.12
C GLY A 319 -3.99 2.50 0.04
N CYS A 320 -3.33 2.16 1.12
CA CYS A 320 -1.87 2.12 1.22
C CYS A 320 -1.40 0.81 1.87
N MET A 321 -0.10 0.67 1.99
CA MET A 321 0.54 -0.32 2.87
C MET A 321 1.03 0.40 4.14
N THR A 322 1.81 -0.26 4.97
CA THR A 322 2.58 0.43 6.00
C THR A 322 3.79 1.07 5.30
N GLU A 323 3.75 2.38 5.14
CA GLU A 323 4.61 3.17 4.26
C GLU A 323 4.98 4.48 4.92
N THR A 324 6.03 5.16 4.41
CA THR A 324 6.33 6.53 4.82
C THR A 324 5.36 7.54 4.18
N SER A 325 5.43 8.77 4.64
CA SER A 325 4.73 9.88 3.98
C SER A 325 5.10 10.03 2.50
N CYS A 326 6.19 9.44 2.01
CA CYS A 326 6.52 9.45 0.58
C CYS A 326 5.43 8.75 -0.25
N ALA A 327 5.22 7.46 -0.03
CA ALA A 327 4.25 6.69 -0.81
C ALA A 327 2.80 7.07 -0.47
N VAL A 328 2.50 7.35 0.81
CA VAL A 328 1.14 7.74 1.22
C VAL A 328 0.75 9.10 0.60
N THR A 329 1.68 10.07 0.52
CA THR A 329 1.40 11.37 -0.13
C THR A 329 1.25 11.22 -1.65
N ALA A 330 2.03 10.33 -2.27
CA ALA A 330 1.86 10.00 -3.69
C ALA A 330 0.46 9.43 -3.97
N ALA A 331 -0.01 8.50 -3.14
CA ALA A 331 -1.37 7.99 -3.23
C ALA A 331 -2.40 9.12 -3.02
N ALA A 332 -2.19 9.98 -2.02
CA ALA A 332 -3.11 11.07 -1.70
C ALA A 332 -3.33 12.06 -2.86
N GLN A 333 -2.39 12.17 -3.82
CA GLN A 333 -2.60 13.00 -5.02
C GLN A 333 -3.82 12.55 -5.85
N LEU A 334 -4.22 11.27 -5.74
CA LEU A 334 -5.40 10.70 -6.40
C LEU A 334 -6.67 10.78 -5.54
N SER A 335 -6.54 11.06 -4.25
CA SER A 335 -7.66 10.95 -3.30
C SER A 335 -8.87 11.84 -3.61
N PRO A 336 -8.75 13.02 -4.27
CA PRO A 336 -9.94 13.81 -4.61
C PRO A 336 -10.87 13.17 -5.65
N MET A 337 -10.44 12.10 -6.31
CA MET A 337 -11.26 11.39 -7.31
C MET A 337 -11.82 10.05 -6.83
N VAL A 338 -11.67 9.70 -5.55
CA VAL A 338 -12.11 8.41 -5.02
C VAL A 338 -13.26 8.56 -4.02
N ASP A 339 -13.99 7.48 -3.76
CA ASP A 339 -15.14 7.46 -2.85
C ASP A 339 -14.71 7.21 -1.39
N TRP A 340 -13.63 6.45 -1.17
CA TRP A 340 -13.11 6.11 0.15
C TRP A 340 -11.58 6.16 0.18
N ALA A 341 -11.03 6.52 1.32
CA ALA A 341 -9.59 6.55 1.57
C ALA A 341 -9.19 5.71 2.80
N ASP A 342 -8.06 5.01 2.69
CA ASP A 342 -7.40 4.22 3.73
C ASP A 342 -5.89 4.54 3.65
N LEU A 343 -5.54 5.77 4.07
CA LEU A 343 -4.23 6.39 3.89
C LEU A 343 -3.52 6.63 5.23
N ASP A 344 -3.70 5.70 6.17
CA ASP A 344 -3.13 5.78 7.53
C ASP A 344 -1.72 5.16 7.66
N GLY A 345 -1.14 4.65 6.57
CA GLY A 345 0.11 3.87 6.61
C GLY A 345 1.28 4.60 7.28
N ASN A 346 1.40 5.91 7.11
CA ASN A 346 2.43 6.72 7.74
C ASN A 346 2.15 7.01 9.24
N LEU A 347 0.90 6.89 9.69
CA LEU A 347 0.55 7.02 11.11
C LEU A 347 0.97 5.77 11.91
N LEU A 348 1.09 4.62 11.25
CA LEU A 348 1.43 3.35 11.87
C LEU A 348 2.94 3.18 12.14
N ILE A 349 3.78 4.13 11.70
CA ILE A 349 5.23 4.08 11.85
C ILE A 349 5.76 5.16 12.79
N ALA A 350 6.92 4.90 13.42
CA ALA A 350 7.56 5.81 14.37
C ALA A 350 8.74 6.59 13.79
N ASN A 351 9.25 6.20 12.61
CA ASN A 351 10.48 6.74 12.01
C ASN A 351 10.25 7.16 10.55
N ASP A 352 9.18 7.93 10.33
CA ASP A 352 8.92 8.54 9.03
C ASP A 352 10.10 9.47 8.65
N ARG A 353 10.48 9.40 7.41
CA ARG A 353 11.62 10.14 6.84
C ARG A 353 11.20 11.31 5.98
N PHE A 354 9.89 11.49 5.79
CA PHE A 354 9.36 12.52 4.92
C PHE A 354 8.31 13.36 5.63
N ASP A 355 8.34 14.67 5.37
CA ASP A 355 7.19 15.52 5.54
C ASP A 355 6.30 15.43 4.30
N GLY A 356 5.02 15.12 4.50
CA GLY A 356 4.04 14.89 3.43
C GLY A 356 2.64 15.27 3.86
N ILE A 357 1.65 14.40 3.53
CA ILE A 357 0.25 14.62 3.91
C ILE A 357 0.13 14.88 5.41
N LYS A 358 -0.90 15.66 5.77
CA LYS A 358 -1.31 15.84 7.15
C LYS A 358 -2.67 15.19 7.34
N ILE A 359 -2.79 14.40 8.40
CA ILE A 359 -4.02 13.74 8.79
C ILE A 359 -4.37 14.21 10.20
N VAL A 360 -5.51 14.89 10.31
CA VAL A 360 -6.04 15.37 11.59
C VAL A 360 -7.49 14.92 11.69
N ASP A 361 -7.80 14.12 12.70
CA ASP A 361 -9.13 13.56 12.94
C ASP A 361 -9.72 12.84 11.70
N GLY A 362 -8.86 12.17 10.95
CA GLY A 362 -9.19 11.49 9.70
C GLY A 362 -9.25 12.39 8.47
N LYS A 363 -9.22 13.72 8.63
CA LYS A 363 -9.16 14.63 7.49
C LYS A 363 -7.76 14.63 6.87
N VAL A 364 -7.69 14.26 5.60
CA VAL A 364 -6.46 14.29 4.81
C VAL A 364 -6.28 15.68 4.19
N THR A 365 -5.10 16.27 4.38
CA THR A 365 -4.68 17.51 3.71
C THR A 365 -3.49 17.20 2.81
N ILE A 366 -3.69 17.34 1.49
CA ILE A 366 -2.64 17.15 0.49
C ILE A 366 -1.76 18.41 0.47
N PRO A 367 -0.42 18.29 0.55
CA PRO A 367 0.47 19.45 0.46
C PRO A 367 0.36 20.15 -0.90
N ASP A 368 0.26 21.48 -0.87
CA ASP A 368 0.31 22.31 -2.09
C ASP A 368 1.76 22.63 -2.46
N ARG A 369 2.56 21.59 -2.66
CA ARG A 369 3.96 21.64 -3.05
C ARG A 369 4.16 20.88 -4.37
N PRO A 370 5.09 21.30 -5.24
CA PRO A 370 5.40 20.61 -6.50
C PRO A 370 5.73 19.13 -6.31
N GLY A 371 5.48 18.33 -7.34
CA GLY A 371 5.73 16.90 -7.31
C GLY A 371 4.60 16.16 -6.63
N ILE A 372 4.93 15.14 -5.83
CA ILE A 372 3.98 14.48 -4.94
C ILE A 372 3.79 15.27 -3.62
N GLY A 373 4.56 16.36 -3.43
CA GLY A 373 4.39 17.26 -2.30
C GLY A 373 5.18 16.87 -1.05
N VAL A 374 6.23 16.06 -1.17
CA VAL A 374 7.05 15.62 -0.03
C VAL A 374 8.38 16.36 0.08
N GLU A 375 8.89 16.43 1.31
CA GLU A 375 10.24 16.88 1.63
C GLU A 375 10.94 15.83 2.48
N LEU A 376 12.21 15.52 2.15
CA LEU A 376 13.01 14.60 2.95
C LEU A 376 13.41 15.31 4.26
N LEU A 377 13.09 14.66 5.39
CA LEU A 377 13.52 15.13 6.71
C LEU A 377 15.01 14.80 6.90
N GLY A 378 15.76 15.74 7.46
CA GLY A 378 17.18 15.63 7.72
C GLY A 378 17.57 14.64 8.81
#